data_bb70b34b78630e6ff18bc29358e6d713
#
_entry.id   bb70b34b78630e6ff18bc29358e6d713
#
_cell.length_a   1.000
_cell.length_b   1.000
_cell.length_c   1.000
_cell.angle_alpha   90.00
_cell.angle_beta   90.00
_cell.angle_gamma   90.00
#
_symmetry.space_group_name_H-M   'P 1'
#
loop_
_entity.id
_entity.type
_entity.pdbx_description
1 polymer ?
#
loop_
_entity_poly.entity_id
_entity_poly.type
_entity_poly.pdbx_seq_one_letter_code
_entity_poly.pdbx_strand_id
1 'polypeptide(L)'
;MTQAAAQSSASTTADVIVVGAGPAGSSAAYHMATLGLDVILLEKQELGRDKVCGDGLTPSAVRELVSMGVDTSGWQRNRGLRVIGGGHLLHFPWPEQAS
;
A
#
# COMPACT_ATOMS: atom_id res chain seq x y z
N MET A 1 -11.02 -16.17 -0.58
CA MET A 1 -9.88 -15.97 -0.65
C MET A 1 -9.05 -17.08 -0.64
N THR A 2 -8.67 -17.21 -1.10
CA THR A 2 -8.17 -18.16 -1.23
C THR A 2 -7.02 -18.43 -0.62
N GLN A 3 -6.67 -18.11 -0.31
CA GLN A 3 -6.01 -18.31 0.21
C GLN A 3 -5.72 -18.46 1.13
N ALA A 4 -6.01 -18.43 1.20
CA ALA A 4 -5.87 -18.48 1.82
C ALA A 4 -5.65 -19.15 2.48
N ALA A 5 -5.82 -19.28 2.47
CA ALA A 5 -5.66 -19.75 2.97
C ALA A 5 -4.98 -20.19 3.35
N ALA A 6 -4.61 -19.92 3.11
CA ALA A 6 -3.98 -20.18 3.36
C ALA A 6 -3.51 -20.66 3.99
N GLN A 7 -3.48 -20.85 4.21
CA GLN A 7 -3.09 -21.22 4.78
C GLN A 7 -2.81 -21.71 5.64
N SER A 8 -2.53 -21.75 5.98
CA SER A 8 -2.22 -22.18 6.75
C SER A 8 -2.39 -22.71 7.65
N SER A 9 -2.44 -22.67 7.65
CA SER A 9 -2.51 -23.22 8.19
C SER A 9 -2.59 -24.00 9.38
N ALA A 10 -1.81 -24.41 9.89
CA ALA A 10 -1.87 -25.16 11.12
C ALA A 10 -1.85 -24.26 12.35
N SER A 11 -1.53 -23.00 12.16
CA SER A 11 -1.43 -22.07 13.26
C SER A 11 -2.79 -21.60 13.71
N THR A 12 -3.07 -21.72 15.01
CA THR A 12 -4.28 -21.21 15.60
C THR A 12 -4.02 -19.96 16.45
N THR A 13 -2.77 -19.53 16.55
CA THR A 13 -2.40 -18.37 17.33
C THR A 13 -1.45 -17.49 16.52
N ALA A 14 -1.41 -16.24 16.87
CA ALA A 14 -0.50 -15.28 16.25
C ALA A 14 -0.18 -14.18 17.24
N ASP A 15 0.91 -13.48 17.00
CA ASP A 15 1.23 -12.29 17.79
C ASP A 15 0.27 -11.15 17.46
N VAL A 16 -0.09 -11.03 16.19
CA VAL A 16 -0.93 -9.93 15.71
C VAL A 16 -1.88 -10.45 14.63
N ILE A 17 -3.10 -9.97 14.67
CA ILE A 17 -4.06 -10.20 13.60
C ILE A 17 -4.39 -8.86 12.98
N VAL A 18 -4.16 -8.73 11.68
CA VAL A 18 -4.48 -7.52 10.91
C VAL A 18 -5.74 -7.81 10.10
N VAL A 19 -6.74 -6.98 10.26
CA VAL A 19 -8.00 -7.13 9.53
C VAL A 19 -8.05 -6.07 8.45
N GLY A 20 -8.08 -6.52 7.20
CA GLY A 20 -8.08 -5.66 6.03
C GLY A 20 -6.71 -5.61 5.38
N ALA A 21 -6.64 -6.05 4.12
CA ALA A 21 -5.39 -6.10 3.35
C ALA A 21 -5.29 -4.93 2.37
N GLY A 22 -5.86 -3.78 2.72
CA GLY A 22 -5.67 -2.56 1.96
C GLY A 22 -4.27 -1.99 2.20
N PRO A 23 -3.98 -0.79 1.71
CA PRO A 23 -2.64 -0.21 1.86
C PRO A 23 -2.17 -0.14 3.31
N ALA A 24 -3.03 0.28 4.23
CA ALA A 24 -2.65 0.41 5.63
C ALA A 24 -2.40 -0.96 6.27
N GLY A 25 -3.33 -1.90 6.08
CA GLY A 25 -3.21 -3.23 6.68
C GLY A 25 -2.04 -4.01 6.11
N SER A 26 -1.86 -3.96 4.79
CA SER A 26 -0.74 -4.64 4.15
C SER A 26 0.60 -4.08 4.61
N SER A 27 0.71 -2.76 4.71
CA SER A 27 1.93 -2.12 5.17
C SER A 27 2.24 -2.49 6.62
N ALA A 28 1.22 -2.44 7.48
CA ALA A 28 1.39 -2.80 8.89
C ALA A 28 1.83 -4.25 9.02
N ALA A 29 1.19 -5.16 8.28
CA ALA A 29 1.52 -6.57 8.32
C ALA A 29 2.96 -6.80 7.86
N TYR A 30 3.37 -6.13 6.78
CA TYR A 30 4.73 -6.24 6.28
C TYR A 30 5.75 -5.83 7.35
N HIS A 31 5.54 -4.64 7.93
CA HIS A 31 6.50 -4.12 8.90
C HIS A 31 6.55 -4.99 10.16
N MET A 32 5.40 -5.45 10.64
CA MET A 32 5.37 -6.32 11.81
C MET A 32 6.05 -7.67 11.53
N ALA A 33 5.85 -8.21 10.34
CA ALA A 33 6.49 -9.47 9.97
C ALA A 33 8.01 -9.30 9.88
N THR A 34 8.49 -8.17 9.38
CA THR A 34 9.93 -7.92 9.32
C THR A 34 10.54 -7.74 10.69
N LEU A 35 9.73 -7.40 11.70
CA LEU A 35 10.19 -7.34 13.08
C LEU A 35 10.19 -8.70 13.78
N GLY A 36 9.81 -9.74 13.07
CA GLY A 36 9.82 -11.09 13.62
C GLY A 36 8.51 -11.51 14.28
N LEU A 37 7.47 -10.71 14.17
CA LEU A 37 6.18 -11.09 14.74
C LEU A 37 5.45 -12.08 13.83
N ASP A 38 4.68 -12.96 14.45
CA ASP A 38 3.81 -13.87 13.72
C ASP A 38 2.50 -13.15 13.42
N VAL A 39 2.25 -12.86 12.15
CA VAL A 39 1.14 -12.00 11.72
C VAL A 39 0.15 -12.81 10.89
N ILE A 40 -1.13 -12.70 11.24
CA ILE A 40 -2.22 -13.21 10.41
C ILE A 40 -2.90 -12.00 9.78
N LEU A 41 -2.99 -12.01 8.45
CA LEU A 41 -3.64 -10.94 7.69
C LEU A 41 -4.94 -11.49 7.11
N LEU A 42 -6.06 -10.88 7.49
CA LEU A 42 -7.38 -11.30 7.06
C LEU A 42 -7.95 -10.28 6.08
N GLU A 43 -8.54 -10.78 5.00
CA GLU A 43 -9.17 -9.94 4.00
C GLU A 43 -10.47 -10.61 3.55
N LYS A 44 -11.57 -9.85 3.58
CA LYS A 44 -12.89 -10.39 3.21
C LYS A 44 -13.10 -10.48 1.72
N GLN A 45 -12.31 -9.76 0.93
CA GLN A 45 -12.43 -9.73 -0.52
C GLN A 45 -11.32 -10.56 -1.15
N GLU A 46 -11.50 -10.90 -2.43
CA GLU A 46 -10.47 -11.58 -3.18
C GLU A 46 -9.24 -10.70 -3.31
N LEU A 47 -8.06 -11.28 -3.12
CA LEU A 47 -6.81 -10.55 -3.30
C LEU A 47 -6.58 -10.27 -4.78
N GLY A 48 -5.96 -9.14 -5.07
CA GLY A 48 -5.66 -8.75 -6.44
C GLY A 48 -6.79 -8.06 -7.16
N ARG A 49 -7.92 -7.82 -6.50
CA ARG A 49 -9.03 -7.11 -7.10
C ARG A 49 -8.75 -5.61 -7.20
N ASP A 50 -9.39 -4.97 -8.15
CA ASP A 50 -9.37 -3.52 -8.20
C ASP A 50 -10.13 -2.94 -7.03
N LYS A 51 -9.53 -1.98 -6.38
CA LYS A 51 -10.15 -1.27 -5.28
C LYS A 51 -10.32 0.19 -5.68
N VAL A 52 -11.51 0.72 -5.45
CA VAL A 52 -11.76 2.13 -5.73
C VAL A 52 -10.89 2.98 -4.82
N CYS A 53 -9.95 3.66 -5.42
CA CYS A 53 -8.95 4.46 -4.71
C CYS A 53 -8.37 5.45 -5.71
N GLY A 54 -7.75 6.52 -5.24
CA GLY A 54 -7.02 7.39 -6.14
C GLY A 54 -5.85 6.63 -6.76
N ASP A 55 -5.64 6.84 -8.05
CA ASP A 55 -4.62 6.10 -8.78
C ASP A 55 -3.25 6.75 -8.71
N GLY A 56 -3.15 7.92 -8.07
CA GLY A 56 -1.89 8.62 -7.95
C GLY A 56 -1.27 8.40 -6.58
N LEU A 57 0.04 8.20 -6.57
CA LEU A 57 0.80 8.07 -5.35
C LEU A 57 1.62 9.33 -5.09
N THR A 58 1.63 9.77 -3.84
CA THR A 58 2.50 10.88 -3.44
C THR A 58 3.95 10.39 -3.36
N PRO A 59 4.93 11.31 -3.40
CA PRO A 59 6.33 10.89 -3.24
C PRO A 59 6.59 10.14 -1.94
N SER A 60 5.93 10.52 -0.84
CA SER A 60 6.15 9.80 0.41
C SER A 60 5.56 8.39 0.38
N ALA A 61 4.45 8.18 -0.33
CA ALA A 61 3.89 6.84 -0.51
C ALA A 61 4.82 5.97 -1.33
N VAL A 62 5.40 6.52 -2.41
CA VAL A 62 6.36 5.78 -3.24
C VAL A 62 7.60 5.44 -2.42
N ARG A 63 8.07 6.37 -1.61
CA ARG A 63 9.24 6.13 -0.76
C ARG A 63 9.00 4.96 0.19
N GLU A 64 7.80 4.88 0.76
CA GLU A 64 7.45 3.75 1.62
C GLU A 64 7.44 2.44 0.86
N LEU A 65 6.86 2.42 -0.33
CA LEU A 65 6.83 1.21 -1.14
C LEU A 65 8.24 0.74 -1.50
N VAL A 66 9.10 1.67 -1.88
CA VAL A 66 10.49 1.33 -2.20
C VAL A 66 11.20 0.77 -0.98
N SER A 67 10.96 1.35 0.20
CA SER A 67 11.58 0.85 1.43
C SER A 67 11.10 -0.56 1.79
N MET A 68 9.92 -0.94 1.33
CA MET A 68 9.39 -2.28 1.52
C MET A 68 9.83 -3.26 0.42
N GLY A 69 10.63 -2.82 -0.52
CA GLY A 69 11.15 -3.68 -1.57
C GLY A 69 10.29 -3.76 -2.83
N VAL A 70 9.30 -2.88 -2.97
CA VAL A 70 8.47 -2.86 -4.18
C VAL A 70 9.24 -2.19 -5.32
N ASP A 71 9.28 -2.84 -6.47
CA ASP A 71 9.94 -2.29 -7.64
C ASP A 71 8.98 -1.37 -8.38
N THR A 72 9.26 -0.07 -8.31
CA THR A 72 8.45 0.96 -8.97
C THR A 72 9.08 1.47 -10.26
N SER A 73 10.15 0.85 -10.75
CA SER A 73 10.94 1.38 -11.87
C SER A 73 10.16 1.47 -13.18
N GLY A 74 9.16 0.61 -13.36
CA GLY A 74 8.34 0.63 -14.58
C GLY A 74 7.11 1.53 -14.49
N TRP A 75 6.94 2.24 -13.40
CA TRP A 75 5.74 3.04 -13.18
C TRP A 75 5.90 4.43 -13.76
N GLN A 76 4.77 5.00 -14.14
CA GLN A 76 4.75 6.37 -14.65
C GLN A 76 5.05 7.35 -13.53
N ARG A 77 5.96 8.29 -13.79
CA ARG A 77 6.33 9.30 -12.80
C ARG A 77 5.50 10.56 -13.00
N ASN A 78 4.97 11.06 -11.89
CA ASN A 78 4.25 12.33 -11.87
C ASN A 78 5.19 13.42 -11.37
N ARG A 79 4.99 14.65 -11.88
CA ARG A 79 5.81 15.78 -11.48
C ARG A 79 5.17 16.66 -10.44
N GLY A 80 3.90 16.43 -10.17
CA GLY A 80 3.18 17.24 -9.21
C GLY A 80 1.69 17.02 -9.34
N LEU A 81 0.96 17.96 -8.78
CA LEU A 81 -0.49 17.91 -8.72
C LEU A 81 -1.06 19.15 -9.40
N ARG A 82 -2.06 18.94 -10.23
CA ARG A 82 -2.78 20.03 -10.87
C ARG A 82 -4.21 20.03 -10.33
N VAL A 83 -4.63 21.16 -9.81
CA VAL A 83 -5.98 21.31 -9.27
C VAL A 83 -6.72 22.32 -10.13
N ILE A 84 -7.87 21.94 -10.64
CA ILE A 84 -8.70 22.77 -11.50
C ILE A 84 -10.07 22.89 -10.88
N GLY A 85 -10.55 24.12 -10.69
CA GLY A 85 -11.86 24.36 -10.15
C GLY A 85 -12.15 25.85 -10.05
N GLY A 86 -13.45 26.22 -10.10
CA GLY A 86 -13.87 27.60 -9.96
C GLY A 86 -13.26 28.54 -10.98
N GLY A 87 -12.92 28.05 -12.18
CA GLY A 87 -12.26 28.86 -13.19
C GLY A 87 -10.78 29.06 -12.98
N HIS A 88 -10.19 28.40 -12.00
CA HIS A 88 -8.78 28.52 -11.68
C HIS A 88 -8.05 27.22 -11.93
N LEU A 89 -6.77 27.34 -12.24
CA LEU A 89 -5.86 26.21 -12.39
C LEU A 89 -4.65 26.47 -11.51
N LEU A 90 -4.40 25.56 -10.57
CA LEU A 90 -3.23 25.63 -9.68
C LEU A 90 -2.34 24.44 -9.94
N HIS A 91 -1.03 24.69 -9.92
CA HIS A 91 -0.05 23.62 -10.14
C HIS A 91 0.88 23.56 -8.94
N PHE A 92 0.94 22.38 -8.33
CA PHE A 92 1.79 22.12 -7.16
C PHE A 92 2.85 21.10 -7.56
N PRO A 93 4.03 21.55 -7.99
CA PRO A 93 5.11 20.61 -8.31
C PRO A 93 5.61 19.93 -7.04
N TRP A 94 6.04 18.69 -7.17
CA TRP A 94 6.68 18.02 -6.05
C TRP A 94 8.01 18.69 -5.75
N PRO A 95 8.38 18.80 -4.47
CA PRO A 95 9.72 19.28 -4.11
C PRO A 95 10.80 18.38 -4.71
N GLU A 96 11.95 18.95 -5.04
CA GLU A 96 13.02 18.16 -5.64
C GLU A 96 13.44 16.97 -4.76
N GLN A 97 13.45 17.17 -3.46
CA GLN A 97 13.83 16.12 -2.52
C GLN A 97 12.84 14.97 -2.46
N ALA A 98 11.67 15.15 -3.05
CA ALA A 98 10.61 14.13 -3.00
C ALA A 98 10.68 13.13 -4.14
N SER A 99 11.55 13.31 -5.11
CA SER A 99 11.64 12.44 -6.27
C SER A 99 12.48 11.20 -6.04
#